data_15f7980209160737c7d9d22d69bef123
#
_entry.id   15f7980209160737c7d9d22d69bef123
#
_cell.length_a   1.000
_cell.length_b   1.000
_cell.length_c   1.000
_cell.angle_alpha   90.00
_cell.angle_beta   90.00
_cell.angle_gamma   90.00
#
_symmetry.space_group_name_H-M   'P 1'
#
loop_
_entity.id
_entity.type
_entity.pdbx_description
1 polymer ?
#
loop_
_entity_poly.entity_id
_entity_poly.type
_entity_poly.pdbx_seq_one_letter_code
_entity_poly.pdbx_strand_id
1 'polypeptide(L)'
;MHLRLVCFGVFECQTGCMLRLGLTGGIGAGKSTVAKVLTELGGVLVDSDVLAREVVEPGTPGLQQLTDTFGTDILAPDGSLDRPALAAKAFGDEESRKKLNAIVHPLVGARTAEIIDGAASDAVVVQDIPLLVEGSMGPFFHLVVIVWVDAEERVRRLTGQRGMPEADARARIAAQATDDARRAAADVWIDNTGAPGSVDDDVRALWNDRLIPFERNIREGVIARVHPEQVTADPAWELQARRIVSRLALACSDKAVRIDHIGSTAVPGLDAKDVIDIQITVRGLDDADSVAEQLRVAGFPRREDADFDHPKPAYGIGGEADPAVWSKRFHGSADPGRPANVHIRVDGWPNQTFALLFRDWLRADDSIRTEYSGIKRRASEAAAGITDFASAIEAYENAKAPWFDVAYRRAWQWAEETNWTA
;
A
#
# COMPACT_ATOMS: atom_id res chain seq x y z
N MET A 1 -14.31 -0.12 -15.76
CA MET A 1 -13.15 0.70 -15.35
C MET A 1 -13.53 2.10 -14.87
N HIS A 2 -14.70 2.66 -15.27
CA HIS A 2 -15.15 4.01 -14.88
C HIS A 2 -15.84 4.14 -13.49
N LEU A 3 -16.24 3.05 -12.86
CA LEU A 3 -16.91 3.09 -11.53
C LEU A 3 -15.95 3.24 -10.34
N ARG A 4 -14.65 3.08 -10.54
CA ARG A 4 -13.64 3.16 -9.46
C ARG A 4 -13.26 4.59 -9.06
N LEU A 5 -13.45 5.57 -9.95
CA LEU A 5 -13.03 6.97 -9.71
C LEU A 5 -14.05 7.82 -8.96
N VAL A 6 -15.34 7.45 -8.95
CA VAL A 6 -16.40 8.30 -8.39
C VAL A 6 -16.56 8.14 -6.87
N CYS A 7 -16.09 7.03 -6.28
CA CYS A 7 -16.29 6.77 -4.85
C CYS A 7 -15.26 7.40 -3.92
N PHE A 8 -14.16 7.91 -4.45
CA PHE A 8 -13.08 8.47 -3.64
C PHE A 8 -12.48 9.65 -4.39
N GLY A 9 -12.83 10.85 -4.00
CA GLY A 9 -12.10 12.08 -4.30
C GLY A 9 -10.72 12.05 -3.62
N VAL A 10 -9.92 11.05 -3.97
CA VAL A 10 -8.78 10.57 -3.16
C VAL A 10 -7.51 11.38 -3.38
N PHE A 11 -7.40 12.12 -4.49
CA PHE A 11 -6.17 12.86 -4.83
C PHE A 11 -6.39 14.35 -5.13
N GLU A 12 -7.62 14.86 -5.03
CA GLU A 12 -7.89 16.31 -5.17
C GLU A 12 -8.02 17.04 -3.83
N CYS A 13 -7.71 16.37 -2.70
CA CYS A 13 -7.75 17.04 -1.41
C CYS A 13 -6.64 18.09 -1.34
N GLN A 14 -7.00 19.35 -1.42
CA GLN A 14 -6.11 20.51 -1.32
C GLN A 14 -5.57 20.73 0.11
N THR A 15 -5.97 19.92 1.07
CA THR A 15 -5.60 20.02 2.48
C THR A 15 -4.71 18.85 2.91
N GLY A 16 -3.42 19.12 3.08
CA GLY A 16 -2.44 18.38 3.86
C GLY A 16 -2.30 16.87 3.58
N CYS A 17 -1.09 16.36 3.68
CA CYS A 17 -0.78 14.93 3.56
C CYS A 17 -1.08 14.18 4.87
N MET A 18 -2.35 14.03 5.24
CA MET A 18 -2.74 13.24 6.40
C MET A 18 -2.54 11.75 6.16
N LEU A 19 -2.13 11.01 7.20
CA LEU A 19 -2.05 9.55 7.12
C LEU A 19 -3.47 8.95 7.03
N ARG A 20 -3.70 8.13 6.01
CA ARG A 20 -4.99 7.44 5.76
C ARG A 20 -4.82 5.96 5.95
N LEU A 21 -5.51 5.42 6.95
CA LEU A 21 -5.52 4.02 7.33
C LEU A 21 -6.83 3.37 6.86
N GLY A 22 -6.76 2.29 6.08
CA GLY A 22 -7.90 1.42 5.81
C GLY A 22 -8.00 0.33 6.88
N LEU A 23 -9.06 0.35 7.67
CA LEU A 23 -9.35 -0.68 8.67
C LEU A 23 -10.41 -1.64 8.14
N THR A 24 -10.10 -2.94 8.13
CA THR A 24 -11.05 -3.96 7.69
C THR A 24 -10.87 -5.27 8.46
N GLY A 25 -11.74 -6.23 8.18
CA GLY A 25 -11.69 -7.56 8.82
C GLY A 25 -12.98 -8.33 8.55
N GLY A 26 -12.93 -9.66 8.70
CA GLY A 26 -14.10 -10.51 8.52
C GLY A 26 -15.23 -10.18 9.50
N ILE A 27 -16.46 -10.49 9.12
CA ILE A 27 -17.60 -10.39 10.03
C ILE A 27 -17.32 -11.18 11.32
N GLY A 28 -17.53 -10.56 12.48
CA GLY A 28 -17.22 -11.18 13.79
C GLY A 28 -15.76 -11.10 14.23
N ALA A 29 -14.84 -10.51 13.45
CA ALA A 29 -13.43 -10.39 13.81
C ALA A 29 -13.14 -9.37 14.92
N GLY A 30 -14.09 -8.50 15.29
CA GLY A 30 -13.90 -7.49 16.34
C GLY A 30 -13.23 -6.20 15.87
N LYS A 31 -13.40 -5.84 14.61
CA LYS A 31 -12.90 -4.61 14.01
C LYS A 31 -13.25 -3.36 14.81
N SER A 32 -14.48 -3.28 15.36
CA SER A 32 -14.96 -2.18 16.20
C SER A 32 -14.15 -1.99 17.50
N THR A 33 -13.56 -3.06 18.04
CA THR A 33 -12.67 -2.95 19.21
C THR A 33 -11.39 -2.20 18.85
N VAL A 34 -10.78 -2.56 17.73
CA VAL A 34 -9.58 -1.90 17.21
C VAL A 34 -9.88 -0.44 16.83
N ALA A 35 -11.01 -0.19 16.14
CA ALA A 35 -11.45 1.16 15.79
C ALA A 35 -11.63 2.04 17.02
N LYS A 36 -12.22 1.50 18.11
CA LYS A 36 -12.40 2.20 19.37
C LYS A 36 -11.06 2.61 19.98
N VAL A 37 -10.09 1.69 20.07
CA VAL A 37 -8.76 2.01 20.64
C VAL A 37 -8.04 3.06 19.79
N LEU A 38 -8.09 2.95 18.46
CA LEU A 38 -7.50 3.96 17.57
C LEU A 38 -8.14 5.34 17.76
N THR A 39 -9.46 5.39 17.97
CA THR A 39 -10.19 6.65 18.26
C THR A 39 -9.82 7.23 19.62
N GLU A 40 -9.68 6.39 20.65
CA GLU A 40 -9.23 6.81 22.00
C GLU A 40 -7.81 7.38 21.98
N LEU A 41 -6.98 6.93 21.03
CA LEU A 41 -5.63 7.44 20.83
C LEU A 41 -5.58 8.74 19.99
N GLY A 42 -6.72 9.22 19.48
CA GLY A 42 -6.83 10.44 18.70
C GLY A 42 -7.05 10.26 17.21
N GLY A 43 -7.28 9.04 16.74
CA GLY A 43 -7.62 8.75 15.35
C GLY A 43 -8.99 9.33 14.96
N VAL A 44 -9.06 9.92 13.77
CA VAL A 44 -10.31 10.40 13.18
C VAL A 44 -11.01 9.25 12.48
N LEU A 45 -12.06 8.72 13.09
CA LEU A 45 -12.79 7.57 12.57
C LEU A 45 -13.80 7.99 11.49
N VAL A 46 -13.72 7.35 10.33
CA VAL A 46 -14.70 7.40 9.24
C VAL A 46 -15.30 6.01 9.06
N ASP A 47 -16.47 5.78 9.64
CA ASP A 47 -17.19 4.50 9.51
C ASP A 47 -18.11 4.54 8.30
N SER A 48 -17.76 3.81 7.24
CA SER A 48 -18.51 3.79 5.99
C SER A 48 -19.94 3.25 6.13
N ASP A 49 -20.19 2.34 7.08
CA ASP A 49 -21.54 1.82 7.35
C ASP A 49 -22.40 2.87 8.07
N VAL A 50 -21.81 3.66 8.97
CA VAL A 50 -22.49 4.77 9.64
C VAL A 50 -22.82 5.86 8.63
N LEU A 51 -21.85 6.28 7.81
CA LEU A 51 -22.08 7.31 6.79
C LEU A 51 -23.12 6.89 5.75
N ALA A 52 -23.12 5.62 5.33
CA ALA A 52 -24.14 5.10 4.42
C ALA A 52 -25.57 5.13 5.01
N ARG A 53 -25.70 5.24 6.34
CA ARG A 53 -26.98 5.44 7.01
C ARG A 53 -27.32 6.92 7.09
N GLU A 54 -26.35 7.74 7.49
CA GLU A 54 -26.49 9.19 7.65
C GLU A 54 -26.95 9.88 6.35
N VAL A 55 -26.33 9.56 5.22
CA VAL A 55 -26.64 10.20 3.93
C VAL A 55 -28.03 9.92 3.36
N VAL A 56 -28.77 8.98 3.97
CA VAL A 56 -30.15 8.63 3.59
C VAL A 56 -31.15 8.79 4.73
N GLU A 57 -30.83 9.62 5.72
CA GLU A 57 -31.77 9.97 6.79
C GLU A 57 -32.90 10.87 6.30
N PRO A 58 -34.03 10.96 7.04
CA PRO A 58 -35.13 11.83 6.67
C PRO A 58 -34.70 13.30 6.43
N GLY A 59 -35.11 13.84 5.30
CA GLY A 59 -34.76 15.22 4.90
C GLY A 59 -33.45 15.37 4.14
N THR A 60 -32.71 14.28 3.90
CA THR A 60 -31.47 14.33 3.10
C THR A 60 -31.75 14.23 1.59
N PRO A 61 -30.90 14.83 0.74
CA PRO A 61 -30.96 14.63 -0.70
C PRO A 61 -30.83 13.15 -1.13
N GLY A 62 -30.13 12.35 -0.34
CA GLY A 62 -29.95 10.92 -0.61
C GLY A 62 -31.25 10.14 -0.49
N LEU A 63 -32.03 10.36 0.56
CA LEU A 63 -33.32 9.72 0.71
C LEU A 63 -34.29 10.13 -0.43
N GLN A 64 -34.26 11.41 -0.83
CA GLN A 64 -35.06 11.89 -1.97
C GLN A 64 -34.68 11.18 -3.26
N GLN A 65 -33.39 11.07 -3.59
CA GLN A 65 -32.93 10.37 -4.78
C GLN A 65 -33.28 8.87 -4.78
N LEU A 66 -33.27 8.24 -3.61
CA LEU A 66 -33.71 6.84 -3.45
C LEU A 66 -35.23 6.70 -3.71
N THR A 67 -36.05 7.59 -3.18
CA THR A 67 -37.49 7.57 -3.39
C THR A 67 -37.88 7.85 -4.87
N ASP A 68 -37.17 8.77 -5.51
CA ASP A 68 -37.33 9.06 -6.94
C ASP A 68 -36.99 7.86 -7.83
N THR A 69 -36.00 7.05 -7.39
CA THR A 69 -35.50 5.90 -8.16
C THR A 69 -36.26 4.62 -7.89
N PHE A 70 -36.60 4.35 -6.63
CA PHE A 70 -37.19 3.07 -6.20
C PHE A 70 -38.66 3.16 -5.78
N GLY A 71 -39.24 4.37 -5.74
CA GLY A 71 -40.61 4.62 -5.34
C GLY A 71 -40.78 4.91 -3.85
N THR A 72 -41.92 5.51 -3.46
CA THR A 72 -42.20 5.92 -2.08
C THR A 72 -42.49 4.77 -1.12
N ASP A 73 -42.70 3.58 -1.60
CA ASP A 73 -42.97 2.36 -0.82
C ASP A 73 -41.69 1.79 -0.16
N ILE A 74 -40.53 2.44 -0.37
CA ILE A 74 -39.31 2.24 0.44
C ILE A 74 -39.28 3.09 1.70
N LEU A 75 -40.32 3.88 1.99
CA LEU A 75 -40.40 4.68 3.19
C LEU A 75 -41.25 3.99 4.27
N ALA A 76 -40.79 4.03 5.51
CA ALA A 76 -41.60 3.68 6.68
C ALA A 76 -42.66 4.76 6.97
N PRO A 77 -43.67 4.49 7.81
CA PRO A 77 -44.74 5.44 8.13
C PRO A 77 -44.29 6.76 8.76
N ASP A 78 -43.10 6.76 9.38
CA ASP A 78 -42.47 7.95 9.97
C ASP A 78 -41.64 8.76 8.97
N GLY A 79 -41.60 8.36 7.72
CA GLY A 79 -40.82 8.99 6.66
C GLY A 79 -39.35 8.57 6.60
N SER A 80 -38.93 7.67 7.47
CA SER A 80 -37.58 7.08 7.41
C SER A 80 -37.46 6.00 6.34
N LEU A 81 -36.23 5.62 5.97
CA LEU A 81 -35.97 4.58 5.01
C LEU A 81 -36.32 3.19 5.56
N ASP A 82 -37.27 2.48 4.96
CA ASP A 82 -37.50 1.04 5.15
C ASP A 82 -36.39 0.24 4.44
N ARG A 83 -35.33 -0.10 5.18
CA ARG A 83 -34.16 -0.81 4.65
C ARG A 83 -34.48 -2.20 4.10
N PRO A 84 -35.35 -3.02 4.73
CA PRO A 84 -35.86 -4.25 4.14
C PRO A 84 -36.57 -4.05 2.79
N ALA A 85 -37.45 -3.06 2.68
CA ALA A 85 -38.15 -2.74 1.45
C ALA A 85 -37.20 -2.30 0.33
N LEU A 86 -36.26 -1.41 0.64
CA LEU A 86 -35.21 -1.02 -0.30
C LEU A 86 -34.35 -2.23 -0.72
N ALA A 87 -33.93 -3.06 0.24
CA ALA A 87 -33.11 -4.25 -0.04
C ALA A 87 -33.82 -5.22 -0.99
N ALA A 88 -35.12 -5.46 -0.82
CA ALA A 88 -35.90 -6.32 -1.69
C ALA A 88 -35.91 -5.82 -3.14
N LYS A 89 -35.93 -4.49 -3.36
CA LYS A 89 -35.85 -3.87 -4.69
C LYS A 89 -34.43 -3.79 -5.25
N ALA A 90 -33.49 -3.34 -4.44
CA ALA A 90 -32.17 -3.03 -4.91
C ALA A 90 -31.27 -4.27 -5.14
N PHE A 91 -31.54 -5.38 -4.43
CA PHE A 91 -30.76 -6.62 -4.57
C PHE A 91 -31.48 -7.71 -5.38
N GLY A 92 -32.64 -7.39 -5.96
CA GLY A 92 -33.37 -8.30 -6.85
C GLY A 92 -32.68 -8.54 -8.20
N ASP A 93 -31.91 -7.55 -8.67
CA ASP A 93 -31.17 -7.62 -9.93
C ASP A 93 -29.91 -6.71 -9.89
N GLU A 94 -29.01 -6.94 -10.84
CA GLU A 94 -27.73 -6.20 -10.89
C GLU A 94 -27.92 -4.72 -11.27
N GLU A 95 -28.90 -4.39 -12.10
CA GLU A 95 -29.18 -3.01 -12.54
C GLU A 95 -29.66 -2.16 -11.37
N SER A 96 -30.60 -2.67 -10.59
CA SER A 96 -31.15 -2.02 -9.39
C SER A 96 -30.04 -1.81 -8.34
N ARG A 97 -29.14 -2.79 -8.16
CA ARG A 97 -27.98 -2.65 -7.29
C ARG A 97 -27.03 -1.56 -7.78
N LYS A 98 -26.79 -1.45 -9.09
CA LYS A 98 -25.96 -0.38 -9.67
C LYS A 98 -26.59 1.00 -9.44
N LYS A 99 -27.93 1.13 -9.58
CA LYS A 99 -28.64 2.39 -9.29
C LYS A 99 -28.50 2.80 -7.82
N LEU A 100 -28.70 1.86 -6.89
CA LEU A 100 -28.48 2.12 -5.47
C LEU A 100 -27.05 2.63 -5.20
N ASN A 101 -26.05 1.93 -5.71
CA ASN A 101 -24.65 2.28 -5.52
C ASN A 101 -24.30 3.64 -6.17
N ALA A 102 -24.88 3.96 -7.32
CA ALA A 102 -24.66 5.25 -8.00
C ALA A 102 -25.22 6.45 -7.21
N ILE A 103 -26.18 6.22 -6.33
CA ILE A 103 -26.73 7.25 -5.43
C ILE A 103 -25.91 7.31 -4.14
N VAL A 104 -25.74 6.18 -3.46
CA VAL A 104 -25.17 6.16 -2.10
C VAL A 104 -23.67 6.41 -2.09
N HIS A 105 -22.91 5.82 -3.00
CA HIS A 105 -21.44 5.94 -2.96
C HIS A 105 -20.92 7.38 -3.11
N PRO A 106 -21.42 8.22 -4.04
CA PRO A 106 -20.98 9.61 -4.14
C PRO A 106 -21.28 10.42 -2.87
N LEU A 107 -22.45 10.16 -2.24
CA LEU A 107 -22.85 10.86 -1.01
C LEU A 107 -21.98 10.46 0.18
N VAL A 108 -21.68 9.17 0.33
CA VAL A 108 -20.70 8.69 1.33
C VAL A 108 -19.32 9.26 1.06
N GLY A 109 -18.91 9.32 -0.21
CA GLY A 109 -17.62 9.91 -0.60
C GLY A 109 -17.53 11.40 -0.24
N ALA A 110 -18.57 12.18 -0.54
CA ALA A 110 -18.64 13.60 -0.19
C ALA A 110 -18.59 13.80 1.34
N ARG A 111 -19.37 13.02 2.09
CA ARG A 111 -19.37 13.10 3.55
C ARG A 111 -18.04 12.69 4.17
N THR A 112 -17.39 11.66 3.60
CA THR A 112 -16.02 11.27 3.98
C THR A 112 -15.04 12.42 3.75
N ALA A 113 -15.10 13.10 2.60
CA ALA A 113 -14.25 14.23 2.28
C ALA A 113 -14.45 15.38 3.29
N GLU A 114 -15.70 15.73 3.63
CA GLU A 114 -16.02 16.74 4.63
C GLU A 114 -15.39 16.45 6.01
N ILE A 115 -15.42 15.18 6.45
CA ILE A 115 -14.81 14.78 7.72
C ILE A 115 -13.30 14.91 7.65
N ILE A 116 -12.68 14.49 6.54
CA ILE A 116 -11.23 14.58 6.33
C ILE A 116 -10.78 16.04 6.26
N ASP A 117 -11.50 16.88 5.52
CA ASP A 117 -11.18 18.31 5.36
C ASP A 117 -11.34 19.09 6.68
N GLY A 118 -12.22 18.63 7.56
CA GLY A 118 -12.39 19.18 8.90
C GLY A 118 -11.39 18.67 9.94
N ALA A 119 -10.58 17.68 9.61
CA ALA A 119 -9.59 17.11 10.52
C ALA A 119 -8.32 17.99 10.60
N ALA A 120 -7.56 17.85 11.69
CA ALA A 120 -6.26 18.51 11.82
C ALA A 120 -5.27 18.01 10.80
N SER A 121 -4.33 18.87 10.35
CA SER A 121 -3.36 18.52 9.29
C SER A 121 -2.39 17.37 9.64
N ASP A 122 -2.28 17.05 10.93
CA ASP A 122 -1.48 15.94 11.48
C ASP A 122 -2.37 14.76 11.93
N ALA A 123 -3.63 14.72 11.48
CA ALA A 123 -4.55 13.66 11.87
C ALA A 123 -4.19 12.32 11.21
N VAL A 124 -4.40 11.25 11.99
CA VAL A 124 -4.46 9.87 11.46
C VAL A 124 -5.92 9.56 11.17
N VAL A 125 -6.29 9.47 9.89
CA VAL A 125 -7.65 9.15 9.46
C VAL A 125 -7.82 7.64 9.36
N VAL A 126 -8.74 7.09 10.14
CA VAL A 126 -9.06 5.66 10.17
C VAL A 126 -10.37 5.42 9.43
N GLN A 127 -10.31 4.85 8.23
CA GLN A 127 -11.50 4.53 7.45
C GLN A 127 -11.88 3.06 7.66
N ASP A 128 -13.00 2.85 8.38
CA ASP A 128 -13.56 1.53 8.61
C ASP A 128 -14.42 1.10 7.43
N ILE A 129 -13.90 0.11 6.66
CA ILE A 129 -14.52 -0.37 5.43
C ILE A 129 -14.65 -1.90 5.45
N PRO A 130 -15.85 -2.45 5.65
CA PRO A 130 -16.05 -3.91 5.78
C PRO A 130 -15.59 -4.74 4.58
N LEU A 131 -15.77 -4.21 3.37
CA LEU A 131 -15.47 -4.90 2.10
C LEU A 131 -14.25 -4.30 1.37
N LEU A 132 -13.26 -3.81 2.11
CA LEU A 132 -12.07 -3.17 1.56
C LEU A 132 -11.29 -4.12 0.63
N VAL A 133 -11.13 -5.38 1.03
CA VAL A 133 -10.38 -6.40 0.28
C VAL A 133 -11.16 -6.83 -0.95
N GLU A 134 -12.45 -7.13 -0.81
CA GLU A 134 -13.35 -7.49 -1.89
C GLU A 134 -13.45 -6.38 -2.95
N GLY A 135 -13.42 -5.13 -2.51
CA GLY A 135 -13.42 -3.94 -3.38
C GLY A 135 -12.06 -3.61 -3.99
N SER A 136 -10.99 -4.35 -3.64
CA SER A 136 -9.61 -4.05 -4.06
C SER A 136 -9.20 -2.60 -3.75
N MET A 137 -9.58 -2.10 -2.58
CA MET A 137 -9.43 -0.68 -2.21
C MET A 137 -8.08 -0.38 -1.54
N GLY A 138 -7.26 -1.39 -1.27
CA GLY A 138 -5.95 -1.23 -0.60
C GLY A 138 -5.07 -0.09 -1.14
N PRO A 139 -4.93 0.08 -2.48
CA PRO A 139 -4.10 1.14 -3.06
C PRO A 139 -4.49 2.58 -2.69
N PHE A 140 -5.72 2.81 -2.25
CA PHE A 140 -6.21 4.13 -1.83
C PHE A 140 -5.77 4.54 -0.41
N PHE A 141 -5.10 3.66 0.32
CA PHE A 141 -4.65 3.88 1.69
C PHE A 141 -3.13 3.80 1.79
N HIS A 142 -2.55 4.61 2.67
CA HIS A 142 -1.14 4.50 3.02
C HIS A 142 -0.85 3.15 3.67
N LEU A 143 -1.82 2.64 4.46
CA LEU A 143 -1.67 1.41 5.22
C LEU A 143 -3.03 0.72 5.37
N VAL A 144 -3.07 -0.60 5.21
CA VAL A 144 -4.25 -1.43 5.44
C VAL A 144 -4.03 -2.29 6.68
N VAL A 145 -4.88 -2.09 7.69
CA VAL A 145 -4.94 -2.92 8.90
C VAL A 145 -6.07 -3.93 8.76
N ILE A 146 -5.73 -5.20 8.92
CA ILE A 146 -6.72 -6.29 8.92
C ILE A 146 -6.82 -6.88 10.32
N VAL A 147 -8.02 -6.83 10.88
CA VAL A 147 -8.36 -7.51 12.13
C VAL A 147 -8.83 -8.92 11.79
N TRP A 148 -8.14 -9.90 12.32
CA TRP A 148 -8.37 -11.30 12.03
C TRP A 148 -8.77 -12.11 13.26
N VAL A 149 -9.61 -13.08 13.03
CA VAL A 149 -9.99 -14.16 13.95
C VAL A 149 -10.33 -15.37 13.10
N ASP A 150 -10.02 -16.55 13.56
CA ASP A 150 -10.35 -17.78 12.84
C ASP A 150 -11.87 -17.94 12.60
N ALA A 151 -12.22 -18.75 11.60
CA ALA A 151 -13.62 -18.86 11.16
C ALA A 151 -14.55 -19.40 12.26
N GLU A 152 -14.12 -20.39 13.02
CA GLU A 152 -14.97 -21.02 14.05
C GLU A 152 -15.21 -20.06 15.23
N GLU A 153 -14.20 -19.31 15.63
CA GLU A 153 -14.35 -18.26 16.63
C GLU A 153 -15.29 -17.15 16.16
N ARG A 154 -15.21 -16.75 14.87
CA ARG A 154 -16.18 -15.80 14.29
C ARG A 154 -17.60 -16.34 14.31
N VAL A 155 -17.82 -17.62 13.98
CA VAL A 155 -19.12 -18.27 14.11
C VAL A 155 -19.61 -18.20 15.56
N ARG A 156 -18.77 -18.57 16.52
CA ARG A 156 -19.08 -18.52 17.95
C ARG A 156 -19.48 -17.13 18.43
N ARG A 157 -18.75 -16.09 18.00
CA ARG A 157 -19.08 -14.69 18.34
C ARG A 157 -20.39 -14.23 17.70
N LEU A 158 -20.64 -14.59 16.43
CA LEU A 158 -21.87 -14.21 15.73
C LEU A 158 -23.11 -14.89 16.32
N THR A 159 -23.03 -16.15 16.66
CA THR A 159 -24.13 -16.89 17.27
C THR A 159 -24.37 -16.47 18.72
N GLY A 160 -23.30 -16.40 19.53
CA GLY A 160 -23.42 -16.13 20.98
C GLY A 160 -23.71 -14.68 21.31
N GLN A 161 -23.08 -13.71 20.60
CA GLN A 161 -23.21 -12.28 20.93
C GLN A 161 -24.28 -11.55 20.11
N ARG A 162 -24.53 -11.99 18.85
CA ARG A 162 -25.48 -11.35 17.93
C ARG A 162 -26.75 -12.17 17.70
N GLY A 163 -26.86 -13.35 18.29
CA GLY A 163 -28.01 -14.25 18.10
C GLY A 163 -28.24 -14.71 16.66
N MET A 164 -27.19 -14.67 15.82
CA MET A 164 -27.32 -15.06 14.41
C MET A 164 -27.41 -16.58 14.30
N PRO A 165 -28.32 -17.13 13.49
CA PRO A 165 -28.33 -18.56 13.19
C PRO A 165 -26.98 -19.03 12.63
N GLU A 166 -26.49 -20.19 13.05
CA GLU A 166 -25.16 -20.68 12.65
C GLU A 166 -25.02 -20.82 11.14
N ALA A 167 -26.06 -21.31 10.46
CA ALA A 167 -26.05 -21.42 8.99
C ALA A 167 -25.85 -20.07 8.31
N ASP A 168 -26.51 -19.01 8.81
CA ASP A 168 -26.37 -17.65 8.29
C ASP A 168 -24.97 -17.08 8.56
N ALA A 169 -24.41 -17.34 9.77
CA ALA A 169 -23.07 -16.93 10.13
C ALA A 169 -22.04 -17.57 9.19
N ARG A 170 -22.12 -18.87 8.95
CA ARG A 170 -21.23 -19.59 8.03
C ARG A 170 -21.36 -19.10 6.59
N ALA A 171 -22.59 -18.89 6.11
CA ALA A 171 -22.84 -18.37 4.77
C ALA A 171 -22.24 -16.97 4.57
N ARG A 172 -22.39 -16.06 5.54
CA ARG A 172 -21.80 -14.71 5.49
C ARG A 172 -20.28 -14.73 5.54
N ILE A 173 -19.68 -15.62 6.34
CA ILE A 173 -18.23 -15.80 6.40
C ILE A 173 -17.71 -16.31 5.06
N ALA A 174 -18.37 -17.31 4.47
CA ALA A 174 -17.97 -17.89 3.18
C ALA A 174 -18.10 -16.94 1.99
N ALA A 175 -19.01 -15.95 2.07
CA ALA A 175 -19.20 -14.93 1.04
C ALA A 175 -18.13 -13.83 1.07
N GLN A 176 -17.28 -13.75 2.09
CA GLN A 176 -16.22 -12.75 2.23
C GLN A 176 -14.90 -13.24 1.62
N ALA A 177 -13.94 -12.31 1.47
CA ALA A 177 -12.59 -12.62 1.04
C ALA A 177 -11.96 -13.73 1.89
N THR A 178 -11.13 -14.57 1.26
CA THR A 178 -10.35 -15.61 1.95
C THR A 178 -9.26 -14.99 2.83
N ASP A 179 -8.75 -15.76 3.78
CA ASP A 179 -7.63 -15.29 4.62
C ASP A 179 -6.36 -15.03 3.79
N ASP A 180 -6.12 -15.79 2.72
CA ASP A 180 -5.01 -15.53 1.79
C ASP A 180 -5.18 -14.17 1.08
N ALA A 181 -6.38 -13.86 0.60
CA ALA A 181 -6.66 -12.57 -0.02
C ALA A 181 -6.49 -11.41 0.99
N ARG A 182 -6.90 -11.62 2.25
CA ARG A 182 -6.67 -10.66 3.33
C ARG A 182 -5.18 -10.49 3.63
N ARG A 183 -4.41 -11.59 3.77
CA ARG A 183 -2.96 -11.52 3.98
C ARG A 183 -2.25 -10.78 2.85
N ALA A 184 -2.66 -11.01 1.62
CA ALA A 184 -2.11 -10.30 0.47
C ALA A 184 -2.36 -8.78 0.52
N ALA A 185 -3.48 -8.34 1.09
CA ALA A 185 -3.85 -6.93 1.22
C ALA A 185 -3.30 -6.26 2.49
N ALA A 186 -2.95 -7.03 3.54
CA ALA A 186 -2.59 -6.52 4.86
C ALA A 186 -1.18 -5.93 4.91
N ASP A 187 -1.05 -4.68 5.31
CA ASP A 187 0.22 -4.11 5.78
C ASP A 187 0.43 -4.38 7.27
N VAL A 188 -0.67 -4.50 8.02
CA VAL A 188 -0.69 -4.90 9.41
C VAL A 188 -1.77 -5.97 9.61
N TRP A 189 -1.39 -7.03 10.32
CA TRP A 189 -2.28 -8.12 10.68
C TRP A 189 -2.45 -8.15 12.19
N ILE A 190 -3.66 -7.90 12.67
CA ILE A 190 -4.00 -7.93 14.09
C ILE A 190 -4.78 -9.22 14.38
N ASP A 191 -4.18 -10.11 15.14
CA ASP A 191 -4.84 -11.33 15.64
C ASP A 191 -5.66 -11.00 16.88
N ASN A 192 -6.98 -11.05 16.74
CA ASN A 192 -7.94 -10.76 17.81
C ASN A 192 -8.62 -12.04 18.34
N THR A 193 -7.91 -13.18 18.35
CA THR A 193 -8.42 -14.44 18.92
C THR A 193 -8.38 -14.47 20.45
N GLY A 194 -7.59 -13.63 21.09
CA GLY A 194 -7.40 -13.56 22.53
C GLY A 194 -8.61 -13.10 23.34
N ALA A 195 -8.43 -12.95 24.63
CA ALA A 195 -9.44 -12.40 25.54
C ALA A 195 -9.78 -10.94 25.19
N PRO A 196 -10.96 -10.43 25.56
CA PRO A 196 -11.28 -9.01 25.38
C PRO A 196 -10.18 -8.09 25.95
N GLY A 197 -9.72 -7.14 25.14
CA GLY A 197 -8.62 -6.22 25.48
C GLY A 197 -7.21 -6.73 25.18
N SER A 198 -7.04 -7.97 24.73
CA SER A 198 -5.72 -8.52 24.42
C SER A 198 -5.01 -7.83 23.26
N VAL A 199 -5.75 -7.15 22.38
CA VAL A 199 -5.20 -6.41 21.23
C VAL A 199 -4.89 -4.95 21.53
N ASP A 200 -5.24 -4.45 22.71
CA ASP A 200 -5.12 -3.03 23.03
C ASP A 200 -3.65 -2.57 23.04
N ASP A 201 -2.76 -3.41 23.58
CA ASP A 201 -1.32 -3.11 23.61
C ASP A 201 -0.72 -3.15 22.20
N ASP A 202 -1.11 -4.12 21.36
CA ASP A 202 -0.65 -4.20 19.97
C ASP A 202 -1.10 -2.98 19.15
N VAL A 203 -2.36 -2.53 19.36
CA VAL A 203 -2.89 -1.34 18.70
C VAL A 203 -2.19 -0.07 19.19
N ARG A 204 -1.87 0.03 20.50
CA ARG A 204 -1.09 1.16 21.07
C ARG A 204 0.34 1.16 20.54
N ALA A 205 0.98 0.01 20.43
CA ALA A 205 2.30 -0.11 19.82
C ALA A 205 2.27 0.31 18.35
N LEU A 206 1.29 -0.22 17.56
CA LEU A 206 1.09 0.21 16.18
C LEU A 206 0.93 1.72 16.05
N TRP A 207 0.12 2.33 16.92
CA TRP A 207 -0.10 3.78 16.93
C TRP A 207 1.19 4.55 17.21
N ASN A 208 1.89 4.23 18.30
CA ASN A 208 3.05 4.99 18.76
C ASN A 208 4.29 4.76 17.91
N ASP A 209 4.53 3.51 17.49
CA ASP A 209 5.81 3.10 16.87
C ASP A 209 5.75 3.17 15.35
N ARG A 210 4.54 3.20 14.75
CA ARG A 210 4.40 3.24 13.29
C ARG A 210 3.50 4.36 12.77
N LEU A 211 2.24 4.50 13.26
CA LEU A 211 1.29 5.44 12.65
C LEU A 211 1.69 6.89 12.88
N ILE A 212 2.01 7.29 14.10
CA ILE A 212 2.45 8.67 14.42
C ILE A 212 3.77 9.02 13.73
N PRO A 213 4.83 8.17 13.77
CA PRO A 213 6.03 8.43 12.99
C PRO A 213 5.79 8.48 11.48
N PHE A 214 4.90 7.64 10.94
CA PHE A 214 4.57 7.64 9.52
C PHE A 214 3.86 8.93 9.10
N GLU A 215 2.84 9.37 9.86
CA GLU A 215 2.16 10.65 9.62
C GLU A 215 3.18 11.80 9.58
N ARG A 216 4.02 11.90 10.62
CA ARG A 216 5.04 12.94 10.71
C ARG A 216 5.99 12.90 9.51
N ASN A 217 6.45 11.72 9.10
CA ASN A 217 7.35 11.56 7.97
C ASN A 217 6.70 12.01 6.65
N ILE A 218 5.40 11.69 6.42
CA ILE A 218 4.66 12.18 5.24
C ILE A 218 4.59 13.70 5.24
N ARG A 219 4.19 14.28 6.35
CA ARG A 219 4.01 15.73 6.50
C ARG A 219 5.33 16.50 6.34
N GLU A 220 6.42 15.95 6.89
CA GLU A 220 7.76 16.57 6.84
C GLU A 220 8.56 16.18 5.59
N GLY A 221 8.05 15.28 4.73
CA GLY A 221 8.75 14.79 3.55
C GLY A 221 9.98 13.93 3.87
N VAL A 222 9.95 13.19 4.98
CA VAL A 222 11.07 12.38 5.47
C VAL A 222 10.94 10.93 5.03
N ILE A 223 12.01 10.38 4.45
CA ILE A 223 12.10 8.94 4.12
C ILE A 223 12.51 8.16 5.37
N ALA A 224 11.81 7.07 5.62
CA ALA A 224 12.15 6.14 6.70
C ALA A 224 13.55 5.51 6.48
N ARG A 225 14.34 5.45 7.53
CA ARG A 225 15.73 4.98 7.46
C ARG A 225 15.86 3.60 8.10
N VAL A 226 16.66 2.73 7.46
CA VAL A 226 17.01 1.41 7.98
C VAL A 226 18.52 1.26 7.92
N HIS A 227 19.10 0.85 9.03
CA HIS A 227 20.53 0.56 9.10
C HIS A 227 20.88 -0.57 8.11
N PRO A 228 22.08 -0.57 7.46
CA PRO A 228 22.44 -1.51 6.40
C PRO A 228 22.80 -2.91 6.92
N GLU A 229 21.97 -3.46 7.82
CA GLU A 229 22.08 -4.83 8.31
C GLU A 229 21.39 -5.80 7.37
N GLN A 230 21.98 -6.98 7.18
CA GLN A 230 21.34 -8.06 6.44
C GLN A 230 20.42 -8.88 7.35
N VAL A 231 19.26 -9.22 6.82
CA VAL A 231 18.34 -10.19 7.40
C VAL A 231 18.18 -11.38 6.45
N THR A 232 17.76 -12.51 7.01
CA THR A 232 17.41 -13.70 6.22
C THR A 232 16.27 -13.37 5.27
N ALA A 233 16.31 -13.97 4.07
CA ALA A 233 15.29 -13.79 3.06
C ALA A 233 13.87 -14.06 3.59
N ASP A 234 13.00 -13.05 3.49
CA ASP A 234 11.62 -13.14 3.92
C ASP A 234 10.70 -13.40 2.70
N PRO A 235 9.98 -14.54 2.65
CA PRO A 235 9.02 -14.80 1.58
C PRO A 235 7.89 -13.76 1.48
N ALA A 236 7.65 -12.96 2.51
CA ALA A 236 6.66 -11.89 2.51
C ALA A 236 7.07 -10.67 1.65
N TRP A 237 8.34 -10.49 1.32
CA TRP A 237 8.81 -9.36 0.50
C TRP A 237 8.08 -9.23 -0.83
N GLU A 238 7.76 -10.34 -1.48
CA GLU A 238 7.00 -10.33 -2.74
C GLU A 238 5.59 -9.72 -2.57
N LEU A 239 4.86 -10.11 -1.52
CA LEU A 239 3.53 -9.55 -1.23
C LEU A 239 3.62 -8.09 -0.81
N GLN A 240 4.64 -7.72 -0.03
CA GLN A 240 4.90 -6.35 0.39
C GLN A 240 5.21 -5.46 -0.81
N ALA A 241 6.07 -5.92 -1.73
CA ALA A 241 6.38 -5.22 -2.98
C ALA A 241 5.12 -5.01 -3.85
N ARG A 242 4.26 -6.04 -3.98
CA ARG A 242 3.00 -5.92 -4.74
C ARG A 242 2.08 -4.84 -4.19
N ARG A 243 1.97 -4.70 -2.86
CA ARG A 243 1.18 -3.62 -2.24
C ARG A 243 1.75 -2.24 -2.55
N ILE A 244 3.08 -2.10 -2.45
CA ILE A 244 3.77 -0.85 -2.81
C ILE A 244 3.56 -0.54 -4.30
N VAL A 245 3.80 -1.50 -5.20
CA VAL A 245 3.57 -1.35 -6.65
C VAL A 245 2.15 -0.88 -6.95
N SER A 246 1.14 -1.45 -6.27
CA SER A 246 -0.25 -1.05 -6.49
C SER A 246 -0.54 0.40 -6.09
N ARG A 247 0.07 0.91 -5.00
CA ARG A 247 -0.02 2.31 -4.56
C ARG A 247 0.69 3.25 -5.53
N LEU A 248 1.91 2.87 -5.94
CA LEU A 248 2.70 3.64 -6.90
C LEU A 248 2.01 3.70 -8.27
N ALA A 249 1.40 2.60 -8.72
CA ALA A 249 0.65 2.57 -9.97
C ALA A 249 -0.57 3.52 -9.95
N LEU A 250 -1.24 3.62 -8.79
CA LEU A 250 -2.33 4.59 -8.62
C LEU A 250 -1.81 6.03 -8.66
N ALA A 251 -0.69 6.31 -7.96
CA ALA A 251 -0.10 7.66 -7.90
C ALA A 251 0.47 8.12 -9.25
N CYS A 252 1.11 7.21 -10.01
CA CYS A 252 1.71 7.54 -11.30
C CYS A 252 0.70 7.56 -12.46
N SER A 253 -0.47 6.94 -12.30
CA SER A 253 -1.48 6.85 -13.36
C SER A 253 -0.88 6.37 -14.71
N ASP A 254 -1.04 7.15 -15.79
CA ASP A 254 -0.56 6.85 -17.15
C ASP A 254 0.90 7.27 -17.42
N LYS A 255 1.57 7.87 -16.43
CA LYS A 255 2.97 8.30 -16.54
C LYS A 255 3.97 7.16 -16.41
N ALA A 256 3.65 6.13 -15.63
CA ALA A 256 4.46 4.94 -15.53
C ALA A 256 4.24 4.02 -16.75
N VAL A 257 5.33 3.67 -17.44
CA VAL A 257 5.32 2.64 -18.50
C VAL A 257 5.22 1.26 -17.88
N ARG A 258 5.98 1.02 -16.79
CA ARG A 258 5.96 -0.20 -15.98
C ARG A 258 6.46 0.09 -14.57
N ILE A 259 6.13 -0.78 -13.62
CA ILE A 259 6.62 -0.70 -12.24
C ILE A 259 7.06 -2.11 -11.83
N ASP A 260 8.32 -2.24 -11.40
CA ASP A 260 8.95 -3.52 -11.12
C ASP A 260 9.50 -3.58 -9.68
N HIS A 261 9.34 -4.73 -9.03
CA HIS A 261 10.14 -5.10 -7.88
C HIS A 261 11.55 -5.47 -8.35
N ILE A 262 12.55 -4.75 -7.90
CA ILE A 262 13.95 -4.91 -8.24
C ILE A 262 14.82 -5.15 -7.00
N GLY A 263 16.13 -5.16 -7.16
CA GLY A 263 17.06 -5.30 -6.04
C GLY A 263 17.05 -6.68 -5.39
N SER A 264 17.68 -6.76 -4.22
CA SER A 264 17.94 -8.05 -3.56
C SER A 264 16.68 -8.73 -3.04
N THR A 265 15.71 -7.96 -2.55
CA THR A 265 14.44 -8.50 -2.01
C THR A 265 13.53 -9.07 -3.11
N ALA A 266 13.82 -8.76 -4.38
CA ALA A 266 13.15 -9.35 -5.53
C ALA A 266 13.70 -10.73 -5.94
N VAL A 267 14.79 -11.18 -5.31
CA VAL A 267 15.45 -12.46 -5.63
C VAL A 267 15.12 -13.48 -4.54
N PRO A 268 14.34 -14.53 -4.83
CA PRO A 268 13.96 -15.52 -3.82
C PRO A 268 15.17 -16.18 -3.14
N GLY A 269 15.13 -16.28 -1.81
CA GLY A 269 16.17 -16.90 -1.00
C GLY A 269 17.46 -16.09 -0.84
N LEU A 270 17.51 -14.82 -1.30
CA LEU A 270 18.67 -13.96 -1.16
C LEU A 270 18.53 -13.07 0.08
N ASP A 271 19.36 -13.30 1.08
CA ASP A 271 19.46 -12.42 2.25
C ASP A 271 19.72 -10.97 1.83
N ALA A 272 19.06 -10.01 2.47
CA ALA A 272 19.14 -8.61 2.07
C ALA A 272 18.95 -7.67 3.28
N LYS A 273 19.21 -6.38 3.07
CA LYS A 273 18.62 -5.34 3.95
C LYS A 273 17.11 -5.42 3.81
N ASP A 274 16.37 -5.26 4.91
CA ASP A 274 14.89 -5.28 4.87
C ASP A 274 14.31 -3.98 4.29
N VAL A 275 14.64 -3.73 3.02
CA VAL A 275 14.21 -2.58 2.23
C VAL A 275 13.73 -3.08 0.87
N ILE A 276 12.52 -2.73 0.50
CA ILE A 276 11.96 -3.10 -0.81
C ILE A 276 12.45 -2.09 -1.85
N ASP A 277 13.11 -2.58 -2.90
CA ASP A 277 13.54 -1.74 -4.02
C ASP A 277 12.52 -1.84 -5.17
N ILE A 278 11.96 -0.70 -5.57
CA ILE A 278 11.01 -0.59 -6.69
C ILE A 278 11.62 0.29 -7.78
N GLN A 279 11.42 -0.09 -9.03
CA GLN A 279 11.69 0.76 -10.18
C GLN A 279 10.40 1.15 -10.86
N ILE A 280 10.20 2.45 -11.05
CA ILE A 280 9.19 3.03 -11.94
C ILE A 280 9.90 3.41 -13.24
N THR A 281 9.47 2.85 -14.36
CA THR A 281 9.96 3.22 -15.69
C THR A 281 9.03 4.25 -16.30
N VAL A 282 9.57 5.38 -16.76
CA VAL A 282 8.85 6.50 -17.39
C VAL A 282 9.40 6.78 -18.78
N ARG A 283 8.67 7.55 -19.60
CA ARG A 283 9.13 7.93 -20.95
C ARG A 283 10.22 8.99 -20.93
N GLY A 284 10.22 9.88 -19.91
CA GLY A 284 11.19 10.94 -19.72
C GLY A 284 11.18 11.45 -18.29
N LEU A 285 12.21 12.20 -17.88
CA LEU A 285 12.30 12.75 -16.53
C LEU A 285 11.20 13.77 -16.22
N ASP A 286 10.62 14.42 -17.23
CA ASP A 286 9.48 15.33 -17.06
C ASP A 286 8.23 14.57 -16.56
N ASP A 287 8.01 13.33 -17.04
CA ASP A 287 6.96 12.45 -16.49
C ASP A 287 7.23 12.11 -15.03
N ALA A 288 8.50 11.83 -14.65
CA ALA A 288 8.89 11.59 -13.26
C ALA A 288 8.63 12.82 -12.37
N ASP A 289 9.01 14.00 -12.83
CA ASP A 289 8.82 15.26 -12.09
C ASP A 289 7.33 15.60 -11.93
N SER A 290 6.50 15.29 -12.94
CA SER A 290 5.07 15.56 -12.92
C SER A 290 4.28 14.74 -11.89
N VAL A 291 4.81 13.60 -11.43
CA VAL A 291 4.15 12.72 -10.43
C VAL A 291 4.74 12.84 -9.03
N ALA A 292 5.73 13.73 -8.85
CA ALA A 292 6.46 13.83 -7.58
C ALA A 292 5.54 14.16 -6.39
N GLU A 293 4.57 15.06 -6.58
CA GLU A 293 3.61 15.41 -5.53
C GLU A 293 2.64 14.28 -5.22
N GLN A 294 2.14 13.58 -6.24
CA GLN A 294 1.25 12.42 -6.05
C GLN A 294 1.98 11.28 -5.30
N LEU A 295 3.26 11.08 -5.58
CA LEU A 295 4.09 10.12 -4.86
C LEU A 295 4.31 10.54 -3.41
N ARG A 296 4.57 11.83 -3.15
CA ARG A 296 4.70 12.36 -1.79
C ARG A 296 3.41 12.15 -0.99
N VAL A 297 2.26 12.49 -1.59
CA VAL A 297 0.93 12.27 -0.99
C VAL A 297 0.65 10.79 -0.76
N ALA A 298 1.17 9.89 -1.61
CA ALA A 298 1.04 8.44 -1.43
C ALA A 298 2.02 7.86 -0.38
N GLY A 299 2.82 8.70 0.31
CA GLY A 299 3.76 8.29 1.34
C GLY A 299 5.17 7.97 0.81
N PHE A 300 5.53 8.46 -0.38
CA PHE A 300 6.84 8.28 -1.00
C PHE A 300 7.49 9.64 -1.33
N PRO A 301 7.98 10.40 -0.33
CA PRO A 301 8.66 11.67 -0.55
C PRO A 301 9.92 11.51 -1.40
N ARG A 302 10.31 12.58 -2.12
CA ARG A 302 11.50 12.64 -2.96
C ARG A 302 12.75 12.93 -2.11
N ARG A 303 13.90 12.41 -2.58
CA ARG A 303 15.23 12.76 -2.10
C ARG A 303 16.07 13.27 -3.27
N GLU A 304 16.25 14.56 -3.35
CA GLU A 304 16.88 15.23 -4.50
C GLU A 304 18.39 15.01 -4.60
N ASP A 305 19.09 14.72 -3.48
CA ASP A 305 20.52 14.44 -3.46
C ASP A 305 20.90 13.03 -4.01
N ALA A 306 19.91 12.25 -4.48
CA ALA A 306 20.08 10.91 -5.03
C ALA A 306 19.57 10.78 -6.49
N ASP A 307 19.51 11.87 -7.24
CA ASP A 307 18.95 11.94 -8.59
C ASP A 307 19.88 11.39 -9.69
N PHE A 308 20.90 10.62 -9.30
CA PHE A 308 21.88 10.07 -10.23
C PHE A 308 22.34 8.68 -9.83
N ASP A 309 22.54 7.80 -10.81
CA ASP A 309 23.19 6.50 -10.62
C ASP A 309 24.65 6.59 -11.09
N HIS A 310 25.55 5.81 -10.48
CA HIS A 310 26.95 5.76 -10.91
C HIS A 310 27.07 5.19 -12.33
N PRO A 311 27.63 5.96 -13.29
CA PRO A 311 27.86 5.46 -14.64
C PRO A 311 28.72 4.21 -14.69
N LYS A 312 28.36 3.27 -15.57
CA LYS A 312 29.09 2.04 -15.82
C LYS A 312 29.54 1.98 -17.30
N PRO A 313 30.47 2.82 -17.73
CA PRO A 313 30.73 3.10 -19.16
C PRO A 313 31.56 2.02 -19.85
N ALA A 314 31.32 0.77 -19.60
CA ALA A 314 32.29 -0.24 -19.98
C ALA A 314 31.86 -1.23 -21.03
N TYR A 315 30.61 -1.19 -21.52
CA TYR A 315 30.09 -2.22 -22.42
C TYR A 315 29.67 -1.71 -23.81
N GLY A 316 29.54 -0.40 -24.00
CA GLY A 316 29.22 0.22 -25.29
C GLY A 316 27.74 0.13 -25.69
N ILE A 317 26.84 -0.04 -24.72
CA ILE A 317 25.40 -0.12 -24.94
C ILE A 317 24.84 1.30 -24.98
N GLY A 318 24.11 1.62 -26.05
CA GLY A 318 23.07 2.66 -26.10
C GLY A 318 23.37 4.00 -25.45
N GLY A 319 24.59 4.57 -25.59
CA GLY A 319 24.87 5.89 -25.05
C GLY A 319 25.42 5.93 -23.62
N GLU A 320 25.85 4.81 -23.04
CA GLU A 320 26.44 4.70 -21.69
C GLU A 320 27.53 5.73 -21.36
N ALA A 321 28.24 6.24 -22.37
CA ALA A 321 29.27 7.24 -22.20
C ALA A 321 28.70 8.64 -21.89
N ASP A 322 27.41 8.88 -22.15
CA ASP A 322 26.74 10.11 -21.79
C ASP A 322 26.30 10.06 -20.33
N PRO A 323 26.84 10.89 -19.45
CA PRO A 323 26.41 10.93 -18.04
C PRO A 323 24.92 11.19 -17.87
N ALA A 324 24.27 11.88 -18.79
CA ALA A 324 22.86 12.26 -18.68
C ALA A 324 21.93 11.04 -18.61
N VAL A 325 22.26 9.93 -19.29
CA VAL A 325 21.43 8.71 -19.30
C VAL A 325 21.49 7.89 -17.98
N TRP A 326 22.29 8.35 -17.01
CA TRP A 326 22.35 7.80 -15.66
C TRP A 326 21.53 8.60 -14.65
N SER A 327 20.89 9.67 -15.11
CA SER A 327 19.96 10.46 -14.28
C SER A 327 18.72 9.62 -13.94
N LYS A 328 18.14 9.90 -12.78
CA LYS A 328 16.91 9.31 -12.28
C LYS A 328 16.16 10.30 -11.40
N ARG A 329 15.03 9.88 -10.82
CA ARG A 329 14.47 10.50 -9.61
C ARG A 329 14.42 9.45 -8.52
N PHE A 330 14.67 9.87 -7.30
CA PHE A 330 14.68 8.96 -6.16
C PHE A 330 13.64 9.39 -5.14
N HIS A 331 12.79 8.45 -4.79
CA HIS A 331 11.80 8.55 -3.72
C HIS A 331 12.00 7.40 -2.73
N GLY A 332 11.42 7.52 -1.55
CA GLY A 332 11.46 6.42 -0.59
C GLY A 332 10.21 6.41 0.28
N SER A 333 9.94 5.28 0.91
CA SER A 333 8.81 5.14 1.82
C SER A 333 8.99 6.01 3.06
N ALA A 334 7.96 6.75 3.43
CA ALA A 334 7.85 7.45 4.71
C ALA A 334 7.44 6.51 5.86
N ASP A 335 6.96 5.29 5.55
CA ASP A 335 6.51 4.28 6.50
C ASP A 335 7.70 3.62 7.23
N PRO A 336 7.88 3.83 8.55
CA PRO A 336 8.97 3.20 9.29
C PRO A 336 8.79 1.68 9.42
N GLY A 337 7.55 1.17 9.30
CA GLY A 337 7.26 -0.27 9.38
C GLY A 337 7.47 -1.00 8.04
N ARG A 338 7.64 -0.27 6.90
CA ARG A 338 7.98 -0.87 5.61
C ARG A 338 8.81 0.08 4.74
N PRO A 339 10.11 0.19 5.02
CA PRO A 339 11.03 0.99 4.21
C PRO A 339 11.09 0.49 2.77
N ALA A 340 11.10 1.42 1.82
CA ALA A 340 11.28 1.11 0.42
C ALA A 340 12.03 2.23 -0.30
N ASN A 341 12.83 1.83 -1.29
CA ASN A 341 13.47 2.72 -2.26
C ASN A 341 12.67 2.68 -3.55
N VAL A 342 12.38 3.83 -4.13
CA VAL A 342 11.65 3.97 -5.39
C VAL A 342 12.53 4.74 -6.37
N HIS A 343 13.08 4.02 -7.34
CA HIS A 343 13.92 4.58 -8.40
C HIS A 343 13.04 4.85 -9.62
N ILE A 344 12.97 6.09 -10.08
CA ILE A 344 12.26 6.45 -11.31
C ILE A 344 13.30 6.67 -12.39
N ARG A 345 13.26 5.84 -13.43
CA ARG A 345 14.24 5.81 -14.52
C ARG A 345 13.55 5.88 -15.88
N VAL A 346 14.25 6.40 -16.86
CA VAL A 346 13.73 6.54 -18.21
C VAL A 346 13.87 5.21 -18.96
N ASP A 347 12.86 4.85 -19.70
CA ASP A 347 12.79 3.63 -20.49
C ASP A 347 13.95 3.54 -21.50
N GLY A 348 14.57 2.38 -21.56
CA GLY A 348 15.71 2.11 -22.45
C GLY A 348 17.05 2.74 -22.02
N TRP A 349 17.08 3.50 -20.91
CA TRP A 349 18.36 4.00 -20.41
C TRP A 349 19.17 2.88 -19.70
N PRO A 350 20.52 2.97 -19.71
CA PRO A 350 21.39 1.93 -19.16
C PRO A 350 21.08 1.60 -17.69
N ASN A 351 20.81 2.59 -16.85
CA ASN A 351 20.48 2.40 -15.44
C ASN A 351 19.13 1.72 -15.24
N GLN A 352 18.16 1.99 -16.10
CA GLN A 352 16.83 1.34 -16.08
C GLN A 352 16.97 -0.14 -16.48
N THR A 353 17.62 -0.40 -17.59
CA THR A 353 17.79 -1.76 -18.15
C THR A 353 18.64 -2.63 -17.24
N PHE A 354 19.74 -2.07 -16.69
CA PHE A 354 20.64 -2.82 -15.81
C PHE A 354 19.96 -3.26 -14.50
N ALA A 355 19.06 -2.48 -13.94
CA ALA A 355 18.35 -2.88 -12.72
C ALA A 355 17.48 -4.14 -12.95
N LEU A 356 16.84 -4.25 -14.10
CA LEU A 356 16.06 -5.42 -14.48
C LEU A 356 16.96 -6.62 -14.82
N LEU A 357 17.98 -6.39 -15.63
CA LEU A 357 18.97 -7.40 -16.00
C LEU A 357 19.64 -8.02 -14.78
N PHE A 358 20.09 -7.19 -13.84
CA PHE A 358 20.75 -7.63 -12.62
C PHE A 358 19.86 -8.51 -11.75
N ARG A 359 18.58 -8.12 -11.56
CA ARG A 359 17.59 -8.94 -10.89
C ARG A 359 17.43 -10.31 -11.53
N ASP A 360 17.26 -10.34 -12.84
CA ASP A 360 16.95 -11.56 -13.57
C ASP A 360 18.17 -12.48 -13.68
N TRP A 361 19.36 -11.92 -13.80
CA TRP A 361 20.61 -12.65 -13.73
C TRP A 361 20.80 -13.34 -12.37
N LEU A 362 20.57 -12.62 -11.26
CA LEU A 362 20.62 -13.20 -9.92
C LEU A 362 19.57 -14.28 -9.69
N ARG A 363 18.41 -14.18 -10.35
CA ARG A 363 17.36 -15.22 -10.28
C ARG A 363 17.74 -16.47 -11.04
N ALA A 364 18.44 -16.33 -12.17
CA ALA A 364 18.78 -17.41 -13.05
C ALA A 364 20.08 -18.16 -12.67
N ASP A 365 21.03 -17.51 -11.98
CA ASP A 365 22.37 -18.04 -11.69
C ASP A 365 22.64 -18.11 -10.18
N ASP A 366 22.62 -19.34 -9.65
CA ASP A 366 22.86 -19.62 -8.23
C ASP A 366 24.28 -19.27 -7.79
N SER A 367 25.28 -19.38 -8.69
CA SER A 367 26.68 -19.10 -8.38
C SER A 367 26.89 -17.60 -8.15
N ILE A 368 26.28 -16.78 -9.01
CA ILE A 368 26.32 -15.32 -8.90
C ILE A 368 25.53 -14.86 -7.69
N ARG A 369 24.37 -15.47 -7.41
CA ARG A 369 23.60 -15.18 -6.21
C ARG A 369 24.42 -15.43 -4.94
N THR A 370 25.14 -16.56 -4.89
CA THR A 370 26.03 -16.91 -3.77
C THR A 370 27.19 -15.93 -3.64
N GLU A 371 27.85 -15.58 -4.75
CA GLU A 371 28.94 -14.60 -4.80
C GLU A 371 28.45 -13.24 -4.27
N TYR A 372 27.32 -12.75 -4.77
CA TYR A 372 26.75 -11.46 -4.37
C TYR A 372 26.30 -11.45 -2.90
N SER A 373 25.77 -12.55 -2.39
CA SER A 373 25.48 -12.70 -0.96
C SER A 373 26.73 -12.50 -0.10
N GLY A 374 27.87 -13.08 -0.51
CA GLY A 374 29.16 -12.87 0.16
C GLY A 374 29.64 -11.41 0.14
N ILE A 375 29.42 -10.71 -0.99
CA ILE A 375 29.76 -9.27 -1.12
C ILE A 375 28.92 -8.45 -0.13
N LYS A 376 27.62 -8.69 -0.07
CA LYS A 376 26.71 -7.97 0.81
C LYS A 376 27.04 -8.20 2.29
N ARG A 377 27.40 -9.42 2.67
CA ARG A 377 27.82 -9.72 4.03
C ARG A 377 29.03 -8.89 4.44
N ARG A 378 30.10 -8.85 3.60
CA ARG A 378 31.28 -8.01 3.85
C ARG A 378 30.93 -6.52 3.91
N ALA A 379 29.99 -6.07 3.09
CA ALA A 379 29.53 -4.69 3.14
C ALA A 379 28.79 -4.37 4.45
N SER A 380 27.96 -5.27 4.95
CA SER A 380 27.30 -5.13 6.25
C SER A 380 28.34 -5.15 7.40
N GLU A 381 29.36 -6.01 7.32
CA GLU A 381 30.45 -6.04 8.29
C GLU A 381 31.24 -4.72 8.30
N ALA A 382 31.46 -4.11 7.13
CA ALA A 382 32.13 -2.80 7.02
C ALA A 382 31.31 -1.64 7.62
N ALA A 383 29.98 -1.75 7.61
CA ALA A 383 29.08 -0.77 8.22
C ALA A 383 28.80 -1.05 9.71
N ALA A 384 29.14 -2.25 10.20
CA ALA A 384 28.85 -2.66 11.57
C ALA A 384 29.54 -1.76 12.60
N GLY A 385 28.77 -1.35 13.62
CA GLY A 385 29.29 -0.48 14.69
C GLY A 385 29.39 1.01 14.33
N ILE A 386 29.11 1.41 13.08
CA ILE A 386 28.99 2.82 12.69
C ILE A 386 27.59 3.31 13.08
N THR A 387 27.53 4.20 14.07
CA THR A 387 26.26 4.72 14.59
C THR A 387 25.65 5.83 13.73
N ASP A 388 26.49 6.62 13.05
CA ASP A 388 26.01 7.61 12.11
C ASP A 388 25.48 6.94 10.84
N PHE A 389 24.19 7.18 10.54
CA PHE A 389 23.49 6.53 9.44
C PHE A 389 24.12 6.79 8.07
N ALA A 390 24.51 8.04 7.79
CA ALA A 390 25.08 8.41 6.49
C ALA A 390 26.45 7.71 6.28
N SER A 391 27.30 7.73 7.29
CA SER A 391 28.60 7.05 7.28
C SER A 391 28.46 5.52 7.16
N ALA A 392 27.45 4.93 7.80
CA ALA A 392 27.19 3.49 7.69
C ALA A 392 26.74 3.11 6.25
N ILE A 393 25.87 3.90 5.63
CA ILE A 393 25.45 3.69 4.23
C ILE A 393 26.64 3.87 3.29
N GLU A 394 27.46 4.91 3.48
CA GLU A 394 28.65 5.13 2.66
C GLU A 394 29.63 3.97 2.75
N ALA A 395 29.94 3.48 3.95
CA ALA A 395 30.80 2.32 4.15
C ALA A 395 30.26 1.07 3.45
N TYR A 396 28.94 0.84 3.55
CA TYR A 396 28.27 -0.28 2.89
C TYR A 396 28.35 -0.19 1.36
N GLU A 397 28.07 0.98 0.78
CA GLU A 397 28.11 1.17 -0.68
C GLU A 397 29.54 1.10 -1.22
N ASN A 398 30.52 1.72 -0.55
CA ASN A 398 31.91 1.66 -0.93
C ASN A 398 32.47 0.23 -0.93
N ALA A 399 32.05 -0.62 -0.01
CA ALA A 399 32.46 -2.01 0.04
C ALA A 399 31.91 -2.85 -1.14
N LYS A 400 30.74 -2.45 -1.71
CA LYS A 400 30.12 -3.14 -2.85
C LYS A 400 30.57 -2.62 -4.21
N ALA A 401 30.89 -1.33 -4.31
CA ALA A 401 31.11 -0.64 -5.57
C ALA A 401 32.10 -1.34 -6.52
N PRO A 402 33.29 -1.83 -6.07
CA PRO A 402 34.24 -2.49 -6.95
C PRO A 402 33.70 -3.77 -7.60
N TRP A 403 32.85 -4.49 -6.89
CA TRP A 403 32.22 -5.70 -7.45
C TRP A 403 31.21 -5.36 -8.54
N PHE A 404 30.45 -4.28 -8.37
CA PHE A 404 29.46 -3.86 -9.37
C PHE A 404 30.08 -3.47 -10.71
N ASP A 405 31.31 -2.96 -10.73
CA ASP A 405 32.00 -2.62 -11.99
C ASP A 405 32.33 -3.88 -12.81
N VAL A 406 32.62 -4.99 -12.15
CA VAL A 406 32.83 -6.29 -12.79
C VAL A 406 31.48 -6.94 -13.11
N ALA A 407 30.53 -6.91 -12.20
CA ALA A 407 29.22 -7.52 -12.33
C ALA A 407 28.43 -6.94 -13.51
N TYR A 408 28.54 -5.63 -13.78
CA TYR A 408 27.91 -4.98 -14.89
C TYR A 408 28.24 -5.65 -16.24
N ARG A 409 29.53 -5.88 -16.51
CA ARG A 409 29.98 -6.55 -17.74
C ARG A 409 29.51 -7.99 -17.83
N ARG A 410 29.63 -8.73 -16.70
CA ARG A 410 29.22 -10.16 -16.65
C ARG A 410 27.71 -10.32 -16.87
N ALA A 411 26.91 -9.41 -16.33
CA ALA A 411 25.46 -9.43 -16.53
C ALA A 411 25.08 -9.22 -18.00
N TRP A 412 25.76 -8.29 -18.70
CA TRP A 412 25.50 -8.08 -20.12
C TRP A 412 26.00 -9.23 -20.98
N GLN A 413 27.13 -9.87 -20.65
CA GLN A 413 27.56 -11.12 -21.32
C GLN A 413 26.52 -12.22 -21.17
N TRP A 414 25.99 -12.40 -19.96
CA TRP A 414 24.90 -13.33 -19.69
C TRP A 414 23.65 -12.99 -20.52
N ALA A 415 23.31 -11.72 -20.64
CA ALA A 415 22.17 -11.26 -21.44
C ALA A 415 22.32 -11.63 -22.92
N GLU A 416 23.51 -11.45 -23.50
CA GLU A 416 23.82 -11.84 -24.85
C GLU A 416 23.74 -13.36 -25.05
N GLU A 417 24.36 -14.15 -24.16
CA GLU A 417 24.37 -15.60 -24.19
C GLU A 417 22.97 -16.23 -24.09
N THR A 418 22.06 -15.57 -23.32
CA THR A 418 20.69 -16.05 -23.06
C THR A 418 19.63 -15.41 -23.94
N ASN A 419 20.00 -14.45 -24.79
CA ASN A 419 19.06 -13.60 -25.54
C ASN A 419 18.04 -12.91 -24.61
N TRP A 420 18.50 -12.45 -23.45
CA TRP A 420 17.65 -11.76 -22.47
C TRP A 420 17.11 -10.44 -23.02
N THR A 421 15.83 -10.14 -22.71
CA THR A 421 15.18 -8.86 -23.00
C THR A 421 14.49 -8.33 -21.74
N ALA A 422 14.48 -6.99 -21.56
CA ALA A 422 13.92 -6.32 -20.38
C ALA A 422 12.38 -6.39 -20.27
#